data_0c006db962dc52471fd65c28fa755a91
#
_entry.id   0c006db962dc52471fd65c28fa755a91
#
_cell.length_a   1.000
_cell.length_b   1.000
_cell.length_c   1.000
_cell.angle_alpha   90.00
_cell.angle_beta   90.00
_cell.angle_gamma   90.00
#
_symmetry.space_group_name_H-M   'P 1'
#
loop_
_entity.id
_entity.type
_entity.pdbx_description
1 polymer ?
#
loop_
_entity_poly.entity_id
_entity_poly.type
_entity_poly.pdbx_seq_one_letter_code
_entity_poly.pdbx_strand_id
1 'polypeptide(L)'
;MDKWIRNSGWTWVQKAFLIAFLDGLIILAAYLMALLLRFDFIFSRIPREYVEGYIWSMPYWIAITIVVFYGCRLYHSVWRLASISELQMSIVAYIILIPAYAFGMIFMKLQMPRSYYFMGYVLSFLLTTGLRFSFRFLRFYVRKREGEDEEQDRIMVIGGGSAGQAVIKELTGSRNNPARVCCVIDDNPNKWGRMLEGIPIVGDRNDILEAVENTESTGSSMRFRRPPERTGKTS
;
A
#
# COMPACT_ATOMS: atom_id res chain seq x y z
N MET A 1 -10.71 4.45 8.41
CA MET A 1 -10.57 3.01 8.08
C MET A 1 -9.18 2.48 8.46
N ASP A 2 -8.11 3.27 8.34
CA ASP A 2 -6.74 2.88 8.74
C ASP A 2 -6.57 2.71 10.27
N LYS A 3 -7.26 3.49 11.11
CA LYS A 3 -7.28 3.29 12.58
C LYS A 3 -7.84 1.91 12.95
N TRP A 4 -8.81 1.40 12.21
CA TRP A 4 -9.43 0.09 12.46
C TRP A 4 -8.48 -1.07 12.12
N ILE A 5 -7.71 -0.94 11.03
CA ILE A 5 -6.73 -1.97 10.60
C ILE A 5 -5.45 -1.92 11.45
N ARG A 6 -5.05 -0.74 11.94
CA ARG A 6 -3.87 -0.56 12.80
C ARG A 6 -4.13 -0.98 14.24
N ASN A 7 -5.37 -0.84 14.72
CA ASN A 7 -5.79 -1.21 16.09
C ASN A 7 -6.41 -2.61 16.18
N SER A 8 -6.66 -3.29 15.05
CA SER A 8 -7.06 -4.69 15.11
C SER A 8 -5.82 -5.50 15.46
N GLY A 9 -5.78 -6.11 16.64
CA GLY A 9 -4.74 -7.03 17.10
C GLY A 9 -4.61 -8.30 16.24
N TRP A 10 -4.98 -8.21 14.95
CA TRP A 10 -4.92 -9.31 13.99
C TRP A 10 -3.48 -9.61 13.65
N THR A 11 -3.11 -10.86 13.91
CA THR A 11 -1.80 -11.39 13.56
C THR A 11 -1.63 -11.40 12.04
N TRP A 12 -0.38 -11.38 11.58
CA TRP A 12 -0.05 -11.50 10.16
C TRP A 12 -0.75 -12.71 9.50
N VAL A 13 -0.84 -13.84 10.21
CA VAL A 13 -1.47 -15.07 9.74
C VAL A 13 -2.97 -14.88 9.46
N GLN A 14 -3.69 -14.17 10.33
CA GLN A 14 -5.13 -13.91 10.15
C GLN A 14 -5.40 -13.05 8.91
N LYS A 15 -4.54 -12.08 8.66
CA LYS A 15 -4.63 -11.22 7.46
C LYS A 15 -4.35 -12.01 6.19
N ALA A 16 -3.32 -12.85 6.19
CA ALA A 16 -2.99 -13.72 5.06
C ALA A 16 -4.15 -14.71 4.76
N PHE A 17 -4.75 -15.28 5.80
CA PHE A 17 -5.89 -16.18 5.68
C PHE A 17 -7.12 -15.47 5.08
N LEU A 18 -7.43 -14.25 5.52
CA LEU A 18 -8.53 -13.46 4.97
C LEU A 18 -8.35 -13.18 3.47
N ILE A 19 -7.12 -12.82 3.06
CA ILE A 19 -6.82 -12.55 1.65
C ILE A 19 -6.93 -13.83 0.83
N ALA A 20 -6.40 -14.95 1.32
CA ALA A 20 -6.51 -16.25 0.66
C ALA A 20 -7.97 -16.70 0.51
N PHE A 21 -8.79 -16.45 1.53
CA PHE A 21 -10.22 -16.71 1.48
C PHE A 21 -10.92 -15.86 0.42
N LEU A 22 -10.60 -14.57 0.35
CA LEU A 22 -11.13 -13.67 -0.68
C LEU A 22 -10.69 -14.08 -2.09
N ASP A 23 -9.42 -14.47 -2.27
CA ASP A 23 -8.93 -14.99 -3.55
C ASP A 23 -9.71 -16.25 -3.95
N GLY A 24 -9.98 -17.15 -3.00
CA GLY A 24 -10.83 -18.33 -3.25
C GLY A 24 -12.24 -17.99 -3.71
N LEU A 25 -12.88 -17.01 -3.09
CA LEU A 25 -14.21 -16.52 -3.51
C LEU A 25 -14.17 -15.89 -4.90
N ILE A 26 -13.12 -15.15 -5.22
CA ILE A 26 -12.95 -14.55 -6.55
C ILE A 26 -12.80 -15.62 -7.62
N ILE A 27 -12.00 -16.66 -7.38
CA ILE A 27 -11.84 -17.77 -8.32
C ILE A 27 -13.17 -18.45 -8.57
N LEU A 28 -13.90 -18.75 -7.50
CA LEU A 28 -15.23 -19.34 -7.58
C LEU A 28 -16.19 -18.48 -8.41
N ALA A 29 -16.22 -17.18 -8.15
CA ALA A 29 -17.06 -16.24 -8.90
C ALA A 29 -16.60 -16.09 -10.37
N ALA A 30 -15.30 -16.07 -10.64
CA ALA A 30 -14.74 -15.95 -11.99
C ALA A 30 -15.13 -17.13 -12.89
N TYR A 31 -14.99 -18.35 -12.37
CA TYR A 31 -15.35 -19.54 -13.11
C TYR A 31 -16.88 -19.74 -13.24
N LEU A 32 -17.65 -19.33 -12.23
CA LEU A 32 -19.10 -19.28 -12.34
C LEU A 32 -19.53 -18.29 -13.42
N MET A 33 -18.93 -17.10 -13.43
CA MET A 33 -19.18 -16.09 -14.44
C MET A 33 -18.79 -16.58 -15.84
N ALA A 34 -17.68 -17.30 -15.97
CA ALA A 34 -17.28 -17.91 -17.24
C ALA A 34 -18.28 -18.94 -17.75
N LEU A 35 -18.85 -19.74 -16.85
CA LEU A 35 -19.90 -20.69 -17.17
C LEU A 35 -21.18 -19.97 -17.63
N LEU A 36 -21.60 -18.94 -16.92
CA LEU A 36 -22.77 -18.13 -17.27
C LEU A 36 -22.61 -17.40 -18.61
N LEU A 37 -21.44 -16.79 -18.84
CA LEU A 37 -21.12 -16.14 -20.11
C LEU A 37 -21.15 -17.10 -21.29
N ARG A 38 -20.73 -18.35 -21.08
CA ARG A 38 -20.75 -19.38 -22.13
C ARG A 38 -22.16 -19.73 -22.58
N PHE A 39 -23.14 -19.59 -21.70
CA PHE A 39 -24.55 -19.92 -21.94
C PHE A 39 -25.47 -18.69 -21.94
N ASP A 40 -24.92 -17.51 -22.25
CA ASP A 40 -25.66 -16.25 -22.40
C ASP A 40 -26.52 -15.90 -21.17
N PHE A 41 -26.02 -16.24 -19.95
CA PHE A 41 -26.73 -16.09 -18.66
C PHE A 41 -28.08 -16.84 -18.56
N ILE A 42 -28.34 -17.82 -19.45
CA ILE A 42 -29.56 -18.61 -19.40
C ILE A 42 -29.33 -19.93 -18.67
N PHE A 43 -29.66 -19.95 -17.38
CA PHE A 43 -29.43 -21.12 -16.49
C PHE A 43 -30.07 -22.42 -17.03
N SER A 44 -31.23 -22.35 -17.66
CA SER A 44 -31.93 -23.53 -18.21
C SER A 44 -31.18 -24.18 -19.39
N ARG A 45 -30.23 -23.48 -20.02
CA ARG A 45 -29.39 -24.03 -21.08
C ARG A 45 -28.13 -24.72 -20.61
N ILE A 46 -27.79 -24.60 -19.33
CA ILE A 46 -26.57 -25.21 -18.79
C ILE A 46 -26.82 -26.70 -18.53
N PRO A 47 -26.14 -27.61 -19.22
CA PRO A 47 -26.24 -29.04 -18.92
C PRO A 47 -25.81 -29.35 -17.50
N ARG A 48 -26.49 -30.30 -16.86
CA ARG A 48 -26.15 -30.72 -15.48
C ARG A 48 -24.70 -31.18 -15.34
N GLU A 49 -24.17 -31.86 -16.34
CA GLU A 49 -22.79 -32.32 -16.41
C GLU A 49 -21.76 -31.16 -16.21
N TYR A 50 -22.06 -29.98 -16.74
CA TYR A 50 -21.17 -28.81 -16.57
C TYR A 50 -21.29 -28.17 -15.19
N VAL A 51 -22.46 -28.21 -14.58
CA VAL A 51 -22.66 -27.77 -13.20
C VAL A 51 -21.90 -28.68 -12.24
N GLU A 52 -22.01 -29.98 -12.43
CA GLU A 52 -21.29 -30.99 -11.66
C GLU A 52 -19.77 -30.86 -11.87
N GLY A 53 -19.32 -30.70 -13.11
CA GLY A 53 -17.92 -30.47 -13.45
C GLY A 53 -17.36 -29.21 -12.80
N TYR A 54 -18.15 -28.12 -12.74
CA TYR A 54 -17.78 -26.92 -12.01
C TYR A 54 -17.60 -27.21 -10.52
N ILE A 55 -18.58 -27.81 -9.87
CA ILE A 55 -18.53 -28.07 -8.41
C ILE A 55 -17.33 -28.98 -8.05
N TRP A 56 -17.08 -30.03 -8.84
CA TRP A 56 -15.98 -30.96 -8.59
C TRP A 56 -14.60 -30.36 -8.86
N SER A 57 -14.49 -29.45 -9.81
CA SER A 57 -13.20 -28.84 -10.18
C SER A 57 -12.80 -27.68 -9.28
N MET A 58 -13.75 -26.96 -8.63
CA MET A 58 -13.47 -25.77 -7.85
C MET A 58 -12.47 -25.98 -6.70
N PRO A 59 -12.56 -27.02 -5.87
CA PRO A 59 -11.59 -27.22 -4.80
C PRO A 59 -10.14 -27.32 -5.33
N TYR A 60 -9.95 -27.96 -6.47
CA TYR A 60 -8.65 -28.05 -7.11
C TYR A 60 -8.15 -26.68 -7.59
N TRP A 61 -8.98 -25.92 -8.34
CA TRP A 61 -8.61 -24.61 -8.84
C TRP A 61 -8.26 -23.64 -7.72
N ILE A 62 -9.04 -23.63 -6.66
CA ILE A 62 -8.80 -22.80 -5.48
C ILE A 62 -7.49 -23.22 -4.78
N ALA A 63 -7.32 -24.51 -4.51
CA ALA A 63 -6.16 -25.02 -3.80
C ALA A 63 -4.86 -24.73 -4.54
N ILE A 64 -4.80 -25.03 -5.84
CA ILE A 64 -3.59 -24.81 -6.64
C ILE A 64 -3.24 -23.32 -6.76
N THR A 65 -4.26 -22.46 -6.92
CA THR A 65 -4.04 -21.01 -6.98
C THR A 65 -3.50 -20.48 -5.66
N ILE A 66 -4.06 -20.89 -4.52
CA ILE A 66 -3.56 -20.47 -3.21
C ILE A 66 -2.12 -20.94 -3.00
N VAL A 67 -1.78 -22.16 -3.37
CA VAL A 67 -0.42 -22.70 -3.26
C VAL A 67 0.56 -21.90 -4.10
N VAL A 68 0.23 -21.59 -5.36
CA VAL A 68 1.07 -20.78 -6.24
C VAL A 68 1.21 -19.35 -5.72
N PHE A 69 0.14 -18.72 -5.27
CA PHE A 69 0.17 -17.38 -4.69
C PHE A 69 1.00 -17.31 -3.42
N TYR A 70 0.94 -18.35 -2.58
CA TYR A 70 1.80 -18.48 -1.40
C TYR A 70 3.27 -18.62 -1.80
N GLY A 71 3.60 -19.48 -2.76
CA GLY A 71 4.94 -19.65 -3.31
C GLY A 71 5.51 -18.36 -3.92
N CYS A 72 4.69 -17.60 -4.63
CA CYS A 72 5.04 -16.28 -5.17
C CYS A 72 5.07 -15.16 -4.12
N ARG A 73 4.93 -15.49 -2.83
CA ARG A 73 4.93 -14.54 -1.70
C ARG A 73 3.89 -13.42 -1.79
N LEU A 74 2.82 -13.60 -2.56
CA LEU A 74 1.76 -12.63 -2.73
C LEU A 74 0.98 -12.32 -1.43
N TYR A 75 1.06 -13.22 -0.44
CA TYR A 75 0.48 -13.03 0.91
C TYR A 75 1.48 -12.41 1.90
N HIS A 76 2.76 -12.31 1.56
CA HIS A 76 3.81 -11.76 2.43
C HIS A 76 4.12 -10.29 2.14
N SER A 77 3.57 -9.75 1.06
CA SER A 77 3.82 -8.37 0.67
C SER A 77 3.34 -7.41 1.75
N VAL A 78 4.29 -6.65 2.28
CA VAL A 78 4.03 -5.64 3.31
C VAL A 78 3.15 -4.55 2.72
N TRP A 79 2.02 -4.30 3.34
CA TRP A 79 0.94 -3.38 2.94
C TRP A 79 1.38 -1.91 2.74
N ARG A 80 2.67 -1.61 2.80
CA ARG A 80 3.22 -0.25 2.91
C ARG A 80 3.57 0.45 1.62
N LEU A 81 3.85 -0.27 0.55
CA LEU A 81 4.26 0.34 -0.72
C LEU A 81 3.58 -0.37 -1.90
N ALA A 82 2.75 0.38 -2.63
CA ALA A 82 2.23 -0.06 -3.92
C ALA A 82 3.40 -0.11 -4.90
N SER A 83 3.93 -1.30 -5.18
CA SER A 83 5.03 -1.46 -6.11
C SER A 83 4.56 -2.15 -7.39
N ILE A 84 5.12 -1.72 -8.51
CA ILE A 84 5.00 -2.39 -9.82
C ILE A 84 5.42 -3.87 -9.70
N SER A 85 6.30 -4.19 -8.74
CA SER A 85 6.76 -5.55 -8.46
C SER A 85 5.65 -6.54 -8.08
N GLU A 86 4.55 -6.09 -7.45
CA GLU A 86 3.44 -7.00 -7.11
C GLU A 86 2.57 -7.34 -8.32
N LEU A 87 2.42 -6.42 -9.27
CA LEU A 87 1.79 -6.71 -10.55
C LEU A 87 2.62 -7.76 -11.31
N GLN A 88 3.94 -7.56 -11.34
CA GLN A 88 4.85 -8.52 -11.96
C GLN A 88 4.75 -9.90 -11.31
N MET A 89 4.73 -9.98 -9.97
CA MET A 89 4.57 -11.24 -9.24
C MET A 89 3.20 -11.88 -9.49
N SER A 90 2.13 -11.09 -9.63
CA SER A 90 0.82 -11.62 -10.02
C SER A 90 0.84 -12.21 -11.42
N ILE A 91 1.47 -11.55 -12.38
CA ILE A 91 1.63 -12.06 -13.75
C ILE A 91 2.44 -13.37 -13.73
N VAL A 92 3.58 -13.41 -13.01
CA VAL A 92 4.39 -14.63 -12.87
C VAL A 92 3.58 -15.77 -12.25
N ALA A 93 2.80 -15.51 -11.20
CA ALA A 93 1.94 -16.52 -10.58
C ALA A 93 0.93 -17.10 -11.58
N TYR A 94 0.30 -16.24 -12.37
CA TYR A 94 -0.64 -16.70 -13.41
C TYR A 94 0.06 -17.45 -14.54
N ILE A 95 1.28 -17.09 -14.94
CA ILE A 95 2.07 -17.88 -15.91
C ILE A 95 2.34 -19.29 -15.37
N ILE A 96 2.68 -19.41 -14.08
CA ILE A 96 2.90 -20.71 -13.42
C ILE A 96 1.58 -21.52 -13.33
N LEU A 97 0.44 -20.86 -13.20
CA LEU A 97 -0.86 -21.53 -13.16
C LEU A 97 -1.28 -22.16 -14.49
N ILE A 98 -0.76 -21.70 -15.64
CA ILE A 98 -1.11 -22.27 -16.96
C ILE A 98 -0.84 -23.79 -17.01
N PRO A 99 0.40 -24.26 -16.78
CA PRO A 99 0.67 -25.70 -16.81
C PRO A 99 -0.03 -26.46 -15.69
N ALA A 100 -0.21 -25.85 -14.50
CA ALA A 100 -0.92 -26.48 -13.39
C ALA A 100 -2.41 -26.72 -13.72
N TYR A 101 -3.05 -25.75 -14.38
CA TYR A 101 -4.42 -25.89 -14.82
C TYR A 101 -4.57 -26.88 -15.98
N ALA A 102 -3.61 -26.86 -16.95
CA ALA A 102 -3.60 -27.85 -18.03
C ALA A 102 -3.46 -29.28 -17.47
N PHE A 103 -2.59 -29.48 -16.49
CA PHE A 103 -2.45 -30.77 -15.81
C PHE A 103 -3.74 -31.19 -15.11
N GLY A 104 -4.37 -30.27 -14.37
CA GLY A 104 -5.66 -30.52 -13.70
C GLY A 104 -6.78 -30.94 -14.66
N MET A 105 -6.88 -30.28 -15.84
CA MET A 105 -7.86 -30.65 -16.87
C MET A 105 -7.66 -32.09 -17.36
N ILE A 106 -6.40 -32.48 -17.64
CA ILE A 106 -6.08 -33.82 -18.13
C ILE A 106 -6.33 -34.85 -17.04
N PHE A 107 -5.89 -34.56 -15.81
CA PHE A 107 -6.00 -35.49 -14.68
C PHE A 107 -7.46 -35.76 -14.27
N MET A 108 -8.27 -34.71 -14.22
CA MET A 108 -9.68 -34.83 -13.83
C MET A 108 -10.59 -35.30 -14.94
N LYS A 109 -10.07 -35.44 -16.17
CA LYS A 109 -10.84 -35.82 -17.38
C LYS A 109 -12.12 -35.00 -17.56
N LEU A 110 -12.06 -33.73 -17.21
CA LEU A 110 -13.21 -32.82 -17.26
C LEU A 110 -13.62 -32.55 -18.70
N GLN A 111 -14.86 -32.87 -19.05
CA GLN A 111 -15.42 -32.60 -20.38
C GLN A 111 -16.13 -31.25 -20.43
N MET A 112 -15.42 -30.18 -20.08
CA MET A 112 -15.94 -28.83 -20.13
C MET A 112 -15.56 -28.12 -21.43
N PRO A 113 -16.36 -27.13 -21.91
CA PRO A 113 -16.03 -26.37 -23.09
C PRO A 113 -14.68 -25.66 -22.95
N ARG A 114 -13.84 -25.67 -23.99
CA ARG A 114 -12.50 -25.00 -23.95
C ARG A 114 -12.62 -23.51 -23.61
N SER A 115 -13.65 -22.84 -24.08
CA SER A 115 -13.94 -21.45 -23.78
C SER A 115 -14.14 -21.17 -22.28
N TYR A 116 -14.74 -22.12 -21.53
CA TYR A 116 -14.92 -22.01 -20.09
C TYR A 116 -13.58 -21.87 -19.37
N TYR A 117 -12.60 -22.70 -19.68
CA TYR A 117 -11.28 -22.64 -19.05
C TYR A 117 -10.57 -21.33 -19.37
N PHE A 118 -10.59 -20.93 -20.64
CA PHE A 118 -9.94 -19.68 -21.06
C PHE A 118 -10.61 -18.45 -20.41
N MET A 119 -11.93 -18.36 -20.47
CA MET A 119 -12.66 -17.24 -19.86
C MET A 119 -12.52 -17.21 -18.34
N GLY A 120 -12.60 -18.37 -17.68
CA GLY A 120 -12.41 -18.48 -16.23
C GLY A 120 -11.02 -18.04 -15.80
N TYR A 121 -10.00 -18.44 -16.55
CA TYR A 121 -8.62 -18.06 -16.31
C TYR A 121 -8.40 -16.54 -16.46
N VAL A 122 -8.87 -15.95 -17.55
CA VAL A 122 -8.75 -14.50 -17.80
C VAL A 122 -9.54 -13.70 -16.77
N LEU A 123 -10.78 -14.11 -16.47
CA LEU A 123 -11.62 -13.45 -15.46
C LEU A 123 -10.99 -13.54 -14.07
N SER A 124 -10.46 -14.69 -13.68
CA SER A 124 -9.79 -14.85 -12.39
C SER A 124 -8.57 -13.93 -12.26
N PHE A 125 -7.76 -13.81 -13.32
CA PHE A 125 -6.63 -12.87 -13.37
C PHE A 125 -7.08 -11.42 -13.22
N LEU A 126 -8.08 -11.00 -14.00
CA LEU A 126 -8.59 -9.63 -13.97
C LEU A 126 -9.20 -9.28 -12.62
N LEU A 127 -10.02 -10.18 -12.05
CA LEU A 127 -10.70 -9.94 -10.79
C LEU A 127 -9.73 -9.95 -9.60
N THR A 128 -8.79 -10.90 -9.51
CA THR A 128 -7.81 -10.93 -8.42
C THR A 128 -6.86 -9.75 -8.50
N THR A 129 -6.36 -9.41 -9.69
CA THR A 129 -5.48 -8.26 -9.89
C THR A 129 -6.25 -6.96 -9.67
N GLY A 130 -7.44 -6.83 -10.26
CA GLY A 130 -8.30 -5.65 -10.12
C GLY A 130 -8.69 -5.37 -8.68
N LEU A 131 -9.06 -6.39 -7.90
CA LEU A 131 -9.39 -6.21 -6.49
C LEU A 131 -8.17 -5.72 -5.69
N ARG A 132 -7.00 -6.31 -5.91
CA ARG A 132 -5.74 -5.88 -5.24
C ARG A 132 -5.39 -4.44 -5.56
N PHE A 133 -5.55 -4.02 -6.83
CA PHE A 133 -5.32 -2.62 -7.24
C PHE A 133 -6.42 -1.68 -6.72
N SER A 134 -7.68 -2.09 -6.72
CA SER A 134 -8.80 -1.27 -6.22
C SER A 134 -8.62 -0.90 -4.75
N PHE A 135 -8.25 -1.85 -3.89
CA PHE A 135 -7.97 -1.56 -2.48
C PHE A 135 -6.83 -0.56 -2.30
N ARG A 136 -5.81 -0.62 -3.16
CA ARG A 136 -4.66 0.30 -3.13
C ARG A 136 -5.02 1.68 -3.64
N PHE A 137 -5.74 1.74 -4.76
CA PHE A 137 -6.19 3.00 -5.33
C PHE A 137 -7.12 3.73 -4.36
N LEU A 138 -8.07 3.00 -3.74
CA LEU A 138 -8.97 3.56 -2.74
C LEU A 138 -8.19 4.07 -1.52
N ARG A 139 -7.20 3.32 -1.04
CA ARG A 139 -6.34 3.76 0.06
C ARG A 139 -5.52 4.99 -0.30
N PHE A 140 -4.95 5.05 -1.51
CA PHE A 140 -4.24 6.23 -1.99
C PHE A 140 -5.16 7.44 -2.07
N TYR A 141 -6.38 7.26 -2.56
CA TYR A 141 -7.37 8.33 -2.70
C TYR A 141 -7.90 8.82 -1.35
N VAL A 142 -8.16 7.90 -0.42
CA VAL A 142 -8.59 8.21 0.94
C VAL A 142 -7.47 8.94 1.68
N ARG A 143 -6.22 8.48 1.60
CA ARG A 143 -5.06 9.18 2.18
C ARG A 143 -4.85 10.56 1.59
N LYS A 144 -5.09 10.74 0.30
CA LYS A 144 -4.99 12.05 -0.33
C LYS A 144 -6.09 13.01 0.17
N ARG A 145 -7.28 12.49 0.49
CA ARG A 145 -8.36 13.29 1.12
C ARG A 145 -8.11 13.55 2.61
N GLU A 146 -7.58 12.56 3.33
CA GLU A 146 -7.23 12.71 4.74
C GLU A 146 -5.92 13.52 4.91
N GLY A 147 -5.06 13.58 3.91
CA GLY A 147 -3.79 14.33 3.93
C GLY A 147 -3.93 15.84 3.76
N GLU A 148 -5.14 16.34 3.56
CA GLU A 148 -5.42 17.77 3.72
C GLU A 148 -5.66 18.14 5.20
N ASP A 149 -5.95 17.13 6.07
CA ASP A 149 -6.17 17.30 7.51
C ASP A 149 -5.22 16.47 8.40
N GLU A 150 -4.36 15.59 7.85
CA GLU A 150 -3.34 14.94 8.66
C GLU A 150 -2.28 15.99 9.04
N GLU A 151 -2.12 16.24 10.32
CA GLU A 151 -0.91 16.82 10.90
C GLU A 151 0.30 16.16 10.24
N GLN A 152 0.87 16.86 9.23
CA GLN A 152 2.12 16.44 8.62
C GLN A 152 3.13 16.34 9.75
N ASP A 153 3.75 15.18 9.95
CA ASP A 153 4.78 15.02 10.95
C ASP A 153 5.81 16.14 10.78
N ARG A 154 5.82 17.04 11.75
CA ARG A 154 6.73 18.20 11.74
C ARG A 154 8.08 17.74 12.24
N ILE A 155 9.10 17.81 11.40
CA ILE A 155 10.45 17.41 11.74
C ILE A 155 11.30 18.64 12.02
N MET A 156 12.01 18.61 13.14
CA MET A 156 13.09 19.53 13.45
C MET A 156 14.41 18.84 13.10
N VAL A 157 15.30 19.50 12.39
CA VAL A 157 16.64 18.99 12.08
C VAL A 157 17.63 19.62 13.03
N ILE A 158 18.38 18.78 13.75
CA ILE A 158 19.44 19.24 14.66
C ILE A 158 20.79 19.13 13.93
N GLY A 159 21.44 20.29 13.75
CA GLY A 159 22.69 20.44 13.00
C GLY A 159 22.48 20.99 11.59
N GLY A 160 22.81 22.25 11.39
CA GLY A 160 22.74 22.96 10.09
C GLY A 160 24.06 22.88 9.30
N GLY A 161 24.84 21.80 9.44
CA GLY A 161 26.04 21.53 8.65
C GLY A 161 25.72 20.82 7.31
N SER A 162 26.74 20.34 6.62
CA SER A 162 26.60 19.62 5.34
C SER A 162 25.73 18.38 5.46
N ALA A 163 25.80 17.65 6.57
CA ALA A 163 24.94 16.49 6.83
C ALA A 163 23.47 16.89 6.99
N GLY A 164 23.18 17.93 7.79
CA GLY A 164 21.82 18.45 7.96
C GLY A 164 21.24 18.96 6.65
N GLN A 165 22.03 19.65 5.85
CA GLN A 165 21.64 20.10 4.52
C GLN A 165 21.28 18.93 3.59
N ALA A 166 22.06 17.85 3.59
CA ALA A 166 21.76 16.66 2.80
C ALA A 166 20.45 16.01 3.22
N VAL A 167 20.21 15.87 4.54
CA VAL A 167 18.96 15.32 5.10
C VAL A 167 17.76 16.20 4.69
N ILE A 168 17.86 17.52 4.79
CA ILE A 168 16.80 18.45 4.38
C ILE A 168 16.47 18.28 2.90
N LYS A 169 17.51 18.21 2.03
CA LYS A 169 17.31 17.97 0.60
C LYS A 169 16.60 16.67 0.30
N GLU A 170 16.96 15.60 0.99
CA GLU A 170 16.31 14.29 0.82
C GLU A 170 14.85 14.33 1.29
N LEU A 171 14.58 14.94 2.45
CA LEU A 171 13.24 15.05 3.00
C LEU A 171 12.33 15.96 2.17
N THR A 172 12.86 17.08 1.65
CA THR A 172 12.07 18.03 0.83
C THR A 172 11.98 17.63 -0.63
N GLY A 173 12.94 16.87 -1.16
CA GLY A 173 12.97 16.39 -2.54
C GLY A 173 12.04 15.19 -2.79
N SER A 174 11.65 14.46 -1.76
CA SER A 174 10.80 13.29 -1.88
C SER A 174 9.33 13.69 -1.89
N ARG A 175 8.69 13.66 -3.06
CA ARG A 175 7.23 13.92 -3.24
C ARG A 175 6.32 12.99 -2.40
N ASN A 176 6.84 11.91 -1.84
CA ASN A 176 6.10 10.91 -1.06
C ASN A 176 6.39 10.97 0.45
N ASN A 177 7.12 11.99 0.91
CA ASN A 177 7.42 12.10 2.34
C ASN A 177 6.29 12.87 3.04
N PRO A 178 5.57 12.24 4.00
CA PRO A 178 4.52 12.91 4.76
C PRO A 178 5.06 13.91 5.78
N ALA A 179 6.38 13.99 5.94
CA ALA A 179 7.02 14.82 6.96
C ALA A 179 7.48 16.17 6.37
N ARG A 180 7.13 17.26 7.06
CA ARG A 180 7.56 18.62 6.73
C ARG A 180 8.66 19.07 7.68
N VAL A 181 9.83 19.42 7.14
CA VAL A 181 10.88 20.06 7.94
C VAL A 181 10.44 21.48 8.29
N CYS A 182 10.29 21.76 9.58
CA CYS A 182 9.76 23.03 10.08
C CYS A 182 10.86 24.02 10.44
N CYS A 183 11.93 23.53 11.09
CA CYS A 183 13.02 24.38 11.55
C CYS A 183 14.32 23.58 11.69
N VAL A 184 15.42 24.30 11.78
CA VAL A 184 16.76 23.77 12.01
C VAL A 184 17.30 24.39 13.30
N ILE A 185 17.97 23.58 14.11
CA ILE A 185 18.74 23.99 15.29
C ILE A 185 20.23 23.84 14.97
N ASP A 186 21.02 24.86 15.25
CA ASP A 186 22.50 24.82 15.08
C ASP A 186 23.18 25.64 16.16
N ASP A 187 24.16 25.04 16.83
CA ASP A 187 24.90 25.69 17.95
C ASP A 187 25.77 26.87 17.50
N ASN A 188 25.97 27.05 16.18
CA ASN A 188 26.77 28.16 15.68
C ASN A 188 25.93 29.45 15.57
N PRO A 189 26.15 30.45 16.43
CA PRO A 189 25.36 31.67 16.49
C PRO A 189 25.39 32.49 15.19
N ASN A 190 26.44 32.31 14.37
CA ASN A 190 26.55 33.01 13.08
C ASN A 190 25.53 32.54 12.02
N LYS A 191 24.86 31.41 12.28
CA LYS A 191 23.84 30.85 11.38
C LYS A 191 22.40 31.18 11.81
N TRP A 192 22.21 31.64 13.03
CA TRP A 192 20.88 31.93 13.56
C TRP A 192 20.15 33.00 12.75
N GLY A 193 18.87 32.81 12.52
CA GLY A 193 18.03 33.68 11.70
C GLY A 193 18.29 33.57 10.20
N ARG A 194 19.19 32.70 9.75
CA ARG A 194 19.40 32.41 8.34
C ARG A 194 18.52 31.24 7.88
N MET A 195 18.42 31.09 6.56
CA MET A 195 17.70 29.97 5.92
C MET A 195 18.69 28.93 5.42
N LEU A 196 18.39 27.65 5.67
CA LEU A 196 19.09 26.51 5.10
C LEU A 196 18.11 25.74 4.21
N GLU A 197 18.35 25.70 2.91
CA GLU A 197 17.43 25.10 1.91
C GLU A 197 15.98 25.60 2.05
N GLY A 198 15.80 26.86 2.39
CA GLY A 198 14.47 27.47 2.60
C GLY A 198 13.85 27.22 3.99
N ILE A 199 14.55 26.53 4.89
CA ILE A 199 14.12 26.25 6.27
C ILE A 199 14.86 27.18 7.25
N PRO A 200 14.17 27.84 8.20
CA PRO A 200 14.80 28.76 9.12
C PRO A 200 15.63 28.04 10.19
N ILE A 201 16.82 28.61 10.51
CA ILE A 201 17.63 28.21 11.66
C ILE A 201 17.18 29.06 12.84
N VAL A 202 16.58 28.43 13.87
CA VAL A 202 15.83 29.13 14.91
C VAL A 202 16.65 29.39 16.19
N GLY A 203 17.68 28.62 16.47
CA GLY A 203 18.50 28.79 17.67
C GLY A 203 19.45 27.62 17.94
N ASP A 204 19.88 27.52 19.18
CA ASP A 204 20.79 26.48 19.67
C ASP A 204 20.05 25.30 20.33
N ARG A 205 20.81 24.33 20.86
CA ARG A 205 20.26 23.15 21.55
C ARG A 205 19.39 23.48 22.77
N ASN A 206 19.54 24.66 23.40
CA ASN A 206 18.76 25.05 24.56
C ASN A 206 17.35 25.54 24.15
N ASP A 207 17.20 25.97 22.89
CA ASP A 207 15.95 26.48 22.35
C ASP A 207 15.03 25.39 21.79
N ILE A 208 15.45 24.08 21.87
CA ILE A 208 14.70 22.95 21.32
C ILE A 208 13.29 22.88 21.90
N LEU A 209 13.13 23.00 23.23
CA LEU A 209 11.83 22.88 23.89
C LEU A 209 10.89 24.03 23.48
N GLU A 210 11.42 25.26 23.42
CA GLU A 210 10.65 26.42 22.97
C GLU A 210 10.27 26.30 21.49
N ALA A 211 11.15 25.80 20.66
CA ALA A 211 10.89 25.56 19.24
C ALA A 211 9.81 24.48 19.03
N VAL A 212 9.76 23.43 19.85
CA VAL A 212 8.72 22.39 19.82
C VAL A 212 7.36 22.98 20.21
N GLU A 213 7.28 23.70 21.34
CA GLU A 213 6.03 24.34 21.79
C GLU A 213 5.48 25.34 20.78
N ASN A 214 6.36 26.17 20.18
CA ASN A 214 5.98 27.11 19.14
C ASN A 214 5.54 26.40 17.84
N THR A 215 6.02 25.18 17.57
CA THR A 215 5.65 24.40 16.42
C THR A 215 4.30 23.71 16.64
N GLU A 216 3.95 23.31 17.85
CA GLU A 216 2.65 22.72 18.19
C GLU A 216 1.51 23.74 18.24
N SER A 217 1.79 24.96 18.72
CA SER A 217 0.79 26.00 18.93
C SER A 217 0.34 26.72 17.65
N THR A 218 1.06 26.54 16.50
CA THR A 218 0.80 27.33 15.30
C THR A 218 0.28 26.45 14.17
N GLY A 219 -0.99 26.14 14.20
CA GLY A 219 -1.69 25.36 13.17
C GLY A 219 -1.74 25.97 11.76
N SER A 220 -1.29 27.19 11.52
CA SER A 220 -1.44 27.82 10.19
C SER A 220 -0.46 28.93 9.84
N SER A 221 0.41 29.43 10.71
CA SER A 221 1.34 30.51 10.32
C SER A 221 2.49 30.60 11.31
N MET A 222 3.71 30.17 10.91
CA MET A 222 4.91 30.39 11.72
C MET A 222 5.24 31.88 11.77
N ARG A 223 4.90 32.54 12.85
CA ARG A 223 5.46 33.86 13.22
C ARG A 223 6.57 33.64 14.24
N PHE A 224 7.81 33.45 13.78
CA PHE A 224 8.95 33.45 14.66
C PHE A 224 9.11 34.86 15.28
N ARG A 225 8.92 34.97 16.60
CA ARG A 225 9.39 36.11 17.36
C ARG A 225 10.91 36.07 17.37
N ARG A 226 11.56 37.14 16.97
CA ARG A 226 13.00 37.30 17.21
C ARG A 226 13.24 37.18 18.72
N PRO A 227 14.20 36.34 19.17
CA PRO A 227 14.59 36.34 20.57
C PRO A 227 15.01 37.76 20.97
N PRO A 228 14.67 38.21 22.20
CA PRO A 228 15.12 39.49 22.69
C PRO A 228 16.65 39.52 22.68
N GLU A 229 17.22 40.59 22.08
CA GLU A 229 18.66 40.81 22.14
C GLU A 229 19.11 40.73 23.60
N ARG A 230 19.92 39.71 23.91
CA ARG A 230 20.61 39.67 25.22
C ARG A 230 21.55 40.86 25.23
N THR A 231 21.12 41.94 25.87
CA THR A 231 22.00 43.06 26.23
C THR A 231 23.11 42.49 27.09
N GLY A 232 24.30 42.40 26.49
CA GLY A 232 25.53 42.05 27.23
C GLY A 232 25.73 43.05 28.37
N LYS A 233 25.60 42.59 29.59
CA LYS A 233 26.22 43.30 30.73
C LYS A 233 27.70 42.96 30.74
N THR A 234 28.48 43.88 30.15
CA THR A 234 29.89 44.01 30.52
C THR A 234 29.98 44.43 31.98
N SER A 235 30.68 43.66 32.79
CA SER A 235 31.37 44.10 34.01
C SER A 235 32.63 43.27 34.13
#